data_3c858d531ed9c40f9a5f744db3c5ec41
#
_entry.id   3c858d531ed9c40f9a5f744db3c5ec41
#
_cell.length_a   1.000
_cell.length_b   1.000
_cell.length_c   1.000
_cell.angle_alpha   90.00
_cell.angle_beta   90.00
_cell.angle_gamma   90.00
#
_symmetry.space_group_name_H-M   'P 1'
#
loop_
_entity.id
_entity.type
_entity.pdbx_description
1 polymer ?
#
loop_
_entity_poly.entity_id
_entity_poly.type
_entity_poly.pdbx_seq_one_letter_code
_entity_poly.pdbx_strand_id
1 'polypeptide(L)'
;WVLNGSRMFITNGVHGDIYFVAAKTGEPGRNHQISKFIVEKGTPGFSVARPLHKHGWLSSDTAELVFNDCRIPAGNLLGEENRGFYALVKNLQNERIVLGAQAMGEASQAIELALAWTRERRAFGATLWDKQAVRHQLAKRLAQVEAVRALIYQTAWREAQGHSLVQEVSMIKALAGTLVNEVMYDCLQLHGGMGFIRETAIERMARDARVQAIGGGATEVMLEEIAKRM
;
A
#
# COMPACT_ATOMS: atom_id res chain seq x y z
N TRP A 1 -5.72 -14.73 27.88
CA TRP A 1 -6.10 -15.11 26.53
C TRP A 1 -5.14 -16.18 26.00
N VAL A 2 -5.62 -17.00 25.06
CA VAL A 2 -4.79 -17.98 24.37
C VAL A 2 -4.99 -17.77 22.88
N LEU A 3 -3.91 -17.38 22.16
CA LEU A 3 -3.94 -17.18 20.73
C LEU A 3 -3.43 -18.42 20.01
N ASN A 4 -4.15 -18.83 18.97
CA ASN A 4 -3.78 -19.92 18.07
C ASN A 4 -4.04 -19.48 16.62
N GLY A 5 -3.10 -19.76 15.72
CA GLY A 5 -3.22 -19.47 14.31
C GLY A 5 -1.98 -18.87 13.68
N SER A 6 -2.10 -18.38 12.45
CA SER A 6 -0.99 -17.74 11.72
C SER A 6 -1.43 -16.45 11.04
N ARG A 7 -0.43 -15.62 10.72
CA ARG A 7 -0.60 -14.36 9.98
C ARG A 7 0.47 -14.26 8.91
N MET A 8 0.05 -13.89 7.71
CA MET A 8 0.92 -13.72 6.55
C MET A 8 1.08 -12.24 6.21
N PHE A 9 2.20 -11.90 5.60
CA PHE A 9 2.51 -10.56 5.08
C PHE A 9 2.60 -9.47 6.17
N ILE A 10 3.17 -9.80 7.33
CA ILE A 10 3.28 -8.85 8.43
C ILE A 10 4.54 -8.00 8.29
N THR A 11 4.35 -6.72 8.03
CA THR A 11 5.41 -5.70 8.02
C THR A 11 6.00 -5.56 9.42
N ASN A 12 7.33 -5.38 9.51
CA ASN A 12 8.10 -5.41 10.76
C ASN A 12 7.95 -6.72 11.55
N GLY A 13 7.56 -7.81 10.87
CA GLY A 13 7.33 -9.08 11.52
C GLY A 13 8.59 -9.73 12.07
N VAL A 14 9.78 -9.43 11.50
CA VAL A 14 11.08 -9.93 11.98
C VAL A 14 11.68 -9.00 13.03
N HIS A 15 11.67 -7.70 12.78
CA HIS A 15 12.39 -6.71 13.60
C HIS A 15 11.51 -6.04 14.66
N GLY A 16 10.20 -6.14 14.57
CA GLY A 16 9.28 -5.59 15.57
C GLY A 16 9.48 -6.22 16.95
N ASP A 17 9.28 -5.43 18.00
CA ASP A 17 9.30 -5.88 19.39
C ASP A 17 7.90 -5.98 19.98
N ILE A 18 6.94 -5.24 19.41
CA ILE A 18 5.54 -5.21 19.84
C ILE A 18 4.65 -5.43 18.62
N TYR A 19 3.66 -6.31 18.76
CA TYR A 19 2.72 -6.67 17.71
C TYR A 19 1.29 -6.40 18.14
N PHE A 20 0.54 -5.68 17.31
CA PHE A 20 -0.89 -5.47 17.46
C PHE A 20 -1.64 -6.56 16.70
N VAL A 21 -2.19 -7.52 17.43
CA VAL A 21 -2.80 -8.72 16.85
C VAL A 21 -4.31 -8.64 16.94
N ALA A 22 -4.98 -8.69 15.79
CA ALA A 22 -6.43 -8.87 15.74
C ALA A 22 -6.75 -10.36 15.68
N ALA A 23 -7.57 -10.82 16.61
CA ALA A 23 -8.01 -12.22 16.70
C ALA A 23 -9.52 -12.32 16.90
N LYS A 24 -10.11 -13.39 16.40
CA LYS A 24 -11.53 -13.70 16.65
C LYS A 24 -11.69 -14.14 18.11
N THR A 25 -12.60 -13.50 18.83
CA THR A 25 -12.91 -13.80 20.23
C THR A 25 -14.38 -14.14 20.44
N GLY A 26 -15.22 -13.99 19.41
CA GLY A 26 -16.64 -14.31 19.46
C GLY A 26 -16.97 -15.75 19.13
N GLU A 27 -18.24 -16.08 19.27
CA GLU A 27 -18.81 -17.39 18.93
C GLU A 27 -18.57 -17.75 17.44
N PRO A 28 -18.45 -19.03 17.10
CA PRO A 28 -18.38 -19.48 15.72
C PRO A 28 -19.50 -18.91 14.85
N GLY A 29 -19.14 -18.36 13.68
CA GLY A 29 -20.08 -17.70 12.77
C GLY A 29 -20.25 -16.19 12.98
N ARG A 30 -19.80 -15.62 14.09
CA ARG A 30 -19.79 -14.17 14.32
C ARG A 30 -18.46 -13.54 13.89
N ASN A 31 -18.22 -13.47 12.59
CA ASN A 31 -16.94 -13.03 12.02
C ASN A 31 -16.53 -11.59 12.36
N HIS A 32 -17.45 -10.74 12.80
CA HIS A 32 -17.17 -9.36 13.21
C HIS A 32 -16.71 -9.23 14.67
N GLN A 33 -16.85 -10.29 15.48
CA GLN A 33 -16.39 -10.30 16.87
C GLN A 33 -14.88 -10.54 16.93
N ILE A 34 -14.14 -9.44 16.78
CA ILE A 34 -12.68 -9.40 16.78
C ILE A 34 -12.23 -8.54 17.96
N SER A 35 -11.23 -9.00 18.69
CA SER A 35 -10.52 -8.23 19.71
C SER A 35 -9.09 -7.96 19.26
N LYS A 36 -8.47 -6.91 19.79
CA LYS A 36 -7.08 -6.56 19.53
C LYS A 36 -6.24 -6.83 20.77
N PHE A 37 -5.05 -7.37 20.56
CA PHE A 37 -4.13 -7.71 21.62
C PHE A 37 -2.75 -7.12 21.36
N ILE A 38 -2.05 -6.76 22.41
CA ILE A 38 -0.63 -6.43 22.39
C ILE A 38 0.13 -7.71 22.70
N VAL A 39 1.01 -8.11 21.76
CA VAL A 39 1.89 -9.28 21.92
C VAL A 39 3.33 -8.80 21.83
N GLU A 40 4.12 -9.12 22.82
CA GLU A 40 5.53 -8.79 22.86
C GLU A 40 6.37 -9.88 22.18
N LYS A 41 7.48 -9.49 21.59
CA LYS A 41 8.48 -10.43 21.08
C LYS A 41 9.00 -11.30 22.21
N GLY A 42 9.11 -12.59 21.95
CA GLY A 42 9.55 -13.56 22.96
C GLY A 42 8.43 -14.09 23.86
N THR A 43 7.18 -13.66 23.69
CA THR A 43 6.03 -14.27 24.36
C THR A 43 5.99 -15.78 24.04
N PRO A 44 5.93 -16.67 25.05
CA PRO A 44 5.86 -18.11 24.82
C PRO A 44 4.69 -18.49 23.90
N GLY A 45 4.97 -19.31 22.89
CA GLY A 45 3.98 -19.69 21.87
C GLY A 45 3.84 -18.71 20.71
N PHE A 46 4.53 -17.55 20.73
CA PHE A 46 4.65 -16.65 19.59
C PHE A 46 6.00 -16.83 18.89
N SER A 47 5.99 -16.93 17.56
CA SER A 47 7.22 -17.05 16.75
C SER A 47 7.07 -16.44 15.37
N VAL A 48 8.20 -16.02 14.82
CA VAL A 48 8.35 -15.68 13.39
C VAL A 48 8.66 -17.00 12.66
N ALA A 49 7.71 -17.47 11.85
CA ALA A 49 7.88 -18.71 11.10
C ALA A 49 8.96 -18.57 10.02
N ARG A 50 8.89 -17.46 9.26
CA ARG A 50 9.91 -17.14 8.25
C ARG A 50 9.82 -15.70 7.79
N PRO A 51 10.94 -15.08 7.40
CA PRO A 51 10.94 -13.87 6.59
C PRO A 51 10.44 -14.18 5.16
N LEU A 52 9.80 -13.20 4.53
CA LEU A 52 9.30 -13.30 3.16
C LEU A 52 10.19 -12.52 2.20
N HIS A 53 10.65 -13.16 1.13
CA HIS A 53 11.39 -12.49 0.05
C HIS A 53 10.42 -11.80 -0.91
N LYS A 54 10.51 -10.48 -0.98
CA LYS A 54 9.57 -9.64 -1.74
C LYS A 54 10.14 -9.21 -3.08
N HIS A 55 9.24 -8.84 -3.99
CA HIS A 55 9.59 -8.24 -5.28
C HIS A 55 10.17 -6.82 -5.12
N GLY A 56 9.56 -6.00 -4.26
CA GLY A 56 9.95 -4.63 -3.94
C GLY A 56 9.93 -4.36 -2.44
N TRP A 57 10.14 -3.09 -2.05
CA TRP A 57 10.27 -2.66 -0.65
C TRP A 57 11.29 -3.51 0.12
N LEU A 58 12.46 -3.73 -0.49
CA LEU A 58 13.45 -4.66 0.04
C LEU A 58 14.09 -4.20 1.36
N SER A 59 14.06 -2.90 1.65
CA SER A 59 14.53 -2.32 2.92
C SER A 59 13.56 -2.51 4.09
N SER A 60 12.33 -2.94 3.83
CA SER A 60 11.33 -3.28 4.85
C SER A 60 11.25 -4.79 5.00
N ASP A 61 11.24 -5.30 6.22
CA ASP A 61 10.98 -6.72 6.44
C ASP A 61 9.47 -7.03 6.39
N THR A 62 9.18 -8.25 6.04
CA THR A 62 7.83 -8.80 6.05
C THR A 62 7.92 -10.28 6.42
N ALA A 63 7.06 -10.76 7.28
CA ALA A 63 7.16 -12.13 7.80
C ALA A 63 5.81 -12.84 7.87
N GLU A 64 5.91 -14.14 8.04
CA GLU A 64 4.84 -15.02 8.52
C GLU A 64 5.00 -15.20 10.04
N LEU A 65 3.93 -14.95 10.77
CA LEU A 65 3.87 -15.10 12.23
C LEU A 65 2.98 -16.29 12.60
N VAL A 66 3.39 -17.00 13.66
CA VAL A 66 2.64 -18.17 14.18
C VAL A 66 2.42 -18.02 15.68
N PHE A 67 1.23 -18.36 16.09
CA PHE A 67 0.77 -18.42 17.48
C PHE A 67 0.35 -19.86 17.78
N ASN A 68 0.96 -20.50 18.77
CA ASN A 68 0.69 -21.85 19.19
C ASN A 68 0.55 -21.87 20.72
N ASP A 69 -0.68 -21.96 21.21
CA ASP A 69 -1.02 -21.82 22.64
C ASP A 69 -0.36 -20.59 23.28
N CYS A 70 -0.29 -19.50 22.52
CA CYS A 70 0.34 -18.26 22.94
C CYS A 70 -0.53 -17.59 24.03
N ARG A 71 -0.07 -17.62 25.25
CA ARG A 71 -0.78 -17.09 26.43
C ARG A 71 -0.47 -15.61 26.61
N ILE A 72 -1.53 -14.81 26.62
CA ILE A 72 -1.44 -13.34 26.74
C ILE A 72 -2.16 -12.91 28.01
N PRO A 73 -1.56 -12.02 28.84
CA PRO A 73 -2.22 -11.45 30.00
C PRO A 73 -3.54 -10.76 29.64
N ALA A 74 -4.50 -10.76 30.56
CA ALA A 74 -5.77 -10.09 30.35
C ALA A 74 -5.62 -8.58 30.07
N GLY A 75 -4.62 -7.93 30.71
CA GLY A 75 -4.32 -6.50 30.54
C GLY A 75 -3.78 -6.12 29.16
N ASN A 76 -3.38 -7.09 28.33
CA ASN A 76 -2.91 -6.85 26.97
C ASN A 76 -4.04 -6.73 25.92
N LEU A 77 -5.30 -6.83 26.36
CA LEU A 77 -6.46 -6.50 25.53
C LEU A 77 -6.46 -4.99 25.23
N LEU A 78 -6.41 -4.64 23.96
CA LEU A 78 -6.42 -3.25 23.50
C LEU A 78 -7.86 -2.80 23.17
N GLY A 79 -8.44 -1.99 24.04
CA GLY A 79 -9.83 -1.55 23.96
C GLY A 79 -10.81 -2.58 24.51
N GLU A 80 -12.01 -2.65 23.95
CA GLU A 80 -13.08 -3.53 24.41
C GLU A 80 -13.07 -4.88 23.66
N GLU A 81 -13.42 -5.93 24.35
CA GLU A 81 -13.60 -7.27 23.76
C GLU A 81 -14.67 -7.24 22.65
N ASN A 82 -14.41 -7.94 21.56
CA ASN A 82 -15.30 -8.03 20.38
C ASN A 82 -15.57 -6.70 19.65
N ARG A 83 -14.87 -5.61 19.98
CA ARG A 83 -15.04 -4.28 19.35
C ARG A 83 -13.87 -3.88 18.44
N GLY A 84 -12.87 -4.74 18.29
CA GLY A 84 -11.67 -4.46 17.52
C GLY A 84 -11.91 -4.23 16.02
N PHE A 85 -12.94 -4.86 15.45
CA PHE A 85 -13.25 -4.72 14.00
C PHE A 85 -13.51 -3.28 13.58
N TYR A 86 -14.35 -2.55 14.31
CA TYR A 86 -14.69 -1.16 13.97
C TYR A 86 -13.48 -0.22 14.05
N ALA A 87 -12.62 -0.43 15.06
CA ALA A 87 -11.39 0.35 15.18
C ALA A 87 -10.41 0.07 14.03
N LEU A 88 -10.29 -1.17 13.58
CA LEU A 88 -9.48 -1.53 12.42
C LEU A 88 -10.00 -0.88 11.13
N VAL A 89 -11.31 -0.98 10.87
CA VAL A 89 -11.92 -0.41 9.66
C VAL A 89 -11.74 1.11 9.62
N LYS A 90 -11.93 1.80 10.75
CA LYS A 90 -11.74 3.26 10.83
C LYS A 90 -10.30 3.66 10.50
N ASN A 91 -9.31 2.95 11.04
CA ASN A 91 -7.90 3.23 10.76
C ASN A 91 -7.53 2.98 9.30
N LEU A 92 -8.06 1.91 8.69
CA LEU A 92 -7.82 1.58 7.29
C LEU A 92 -8.25 2.68 6.31
N GLN A 93 -9.22 3.54 6.63
CA GLN A 93 -9.61 4.65 5.75
C GLN A 93 -8.46 5.65 5.63
N ASN A 94 -7.89 6.08 6.75
CA ASN A 94 -6.77 7.01 6.76
C ASN A 94 -5.52 6.42 6.09
N GLU A 95 -5.22 5.15 6.37
CA GLU A 95 -4.12 4.44 5.72
C GLU A 95 -4.25 4.41 4.19
N ARG A 96 -5.45 4.21 3.66
CA ARG A 96 -5.71 4.19 2.21
C ARG A 96 -5.53 5.56 1.56
N ILE A 97 -5.91 6.65 2.24
CA ILE A 97 -5.63 8.02 1.77
C ILE A 97 -4.12 8.24 1.68
N VAL A 98 -3.38 7.84 2.72
CA VAL A 98 -1.91 7.94 2.75
C VAL A 98 -1.26 7.11 1.64
N LEU A 99 -1.71 5.87 1.42
CA LEU A 99 -1.22 5.02 0.32
C LEU A 99 -1.50 5.66 -1.05
N GLY A 100 -2.67 6.26 -1.23
CA GLY A 100 -2.98 7.02 -2.44
C GLY A 100 -2.06 8.21 -2.65
N ALA A 101 -1.79 8.99 -1.60
CA ALA A 101 -0.88 10.13 -1.64
C ALA A 101 0.57 9.69 -1.95
N GLN A 102 1.03 8.61 -1.32
CA GLN A 102 2.34 8.01 -1.60
C GLN A 102 2.45 7.59 -3.07
N ALA A 103 1.46 6.87 -3.60
CA ALA A 103 1.45 6.44 -4.99
C ALA A 103 1.53 7.62 -5.98
N MET A 104 0.85 8.74 -5.70
CA MET A 104 0.92 9.93 -6.54
C MET A 104 2.26 10.67 -6.40
N GLY A 105 2.88 10.66 -5.23
CA GLY A 105 4.25 11.15 -5.04
C GLY A 105 5.27 10.34 -5.85
N GLU A 106 5.19 9.03 -5.76
CA GLU A 106 6.03 8.10 -6.54
C GLU A 106 5.83 8.29 -8.05
N ALA A 107 4.59 8.40 -8.52
CA ALA A 107 4.27 8.64 -9.93
C ALA A 107 4.83 9.98 -10.43
N SER A 108 4.72 11.05 -9.63
CA SER A 108 5.28 12.36 -9.97
C SER A 108 6.80 12.30 -10.12
N GLN A 109 7.48 11.67 -9.16
CA GLN A 109 8.93 11.50 -9.20
C GLN A 109 9.37 10.68 -10.42
N ALA A 110 8.64 9.64 -10.79
CA ALA A 110 8.93 8.86 -12.00
C ALA A 110 8.81 9.69 -13.27
N ILE A 111 7.79 10.55 -13.36
CA ILE A 111 7.60 11.47 -14.49
C ILE A 111 8.76 12.49 -14.56
N GLU A 112 9.20 13.05 -13.44
CA GLU A 112 10.34 13.98 -13.37
C GLU A 112 11.63 13.31 -13.87
N LEU A 113 11.92 12.08 -13.41
CA LEU A 113 13.06 11.31 -13.87
C LEU A 113 13.00 11.03 -15.37
N ALA A 114 11.83 10.66 -15.89
CA ALA A 114 11.64 10.41 -17.31
C ALA A 114 11.74 11.69 -18.15
N LEU A 115 11.28 12.83 -17.64
CA LEU A 115 11.46 14.14 -18.29
C LEU A 115 12.94 14.51 -18.39
N ALA A 116 13.71 14.39 -17.31
CA ALA A 116 15.14 14.66 -17.33
C ALA A 116 15.84 13.75 -18.31
N TRP A 117 15.61 12.45 -18.23
CA TRP A 117 16.19 11.46 -19.13
C TRP A 117 15.88 11.73 -20.60
N THR A 118 14.61 11.97 -20.96
CA THR A 118 14.19 12.14 -22.35
C THR A 118 14.71 13.43 -22.98
N ARG A 119 14.97 14.47 -22.19
CA ARG A 119 15.59 15.73 -22.65
C ARG A 119 17.08 15.60 -22.96
N GLU A 120 17.77 14.69 -22.29
CA GLU A 120 19.21 14.45 -22.49
C GLU A 120 19.48 13.32 -23.47
N ARG A 121 18.72 12.25 -23.44
CA ARG A 121 18.95 11.06 -24.28
C ARG A 121 18.70 11.36 -25.74
N ARG A 122 19.74 11.23 -26.55
CA ARG A 122 19.68 11.39 -28.02
C ARG A 122 19.57 10.05 -28.73
N ALA A 123 18.65 9.94 -29.67
CA ALA A 123 18.48 8.79 -30.56
C ALA A 123 17.77 9.23 -31.84
N PHE A 124 18.11 8.61 -32.96
CA PHE A 124 17.49 8.91 -34.26
C PHE A 124 17.59 10.39 -34.64
N GLY A 125 18.76 11.00 -34.43
CA GLY A 125 19.08 12.37 -34.82
C GLY A 125 18.55 13.50 -33.92
N ALA A 126 17.81 13.19 -32.84
CA ALA A 126 17.22 14.19 -31.97
C ALA A 126 17.18 13.68 -30.52
N THR A 127 16.71 14.50 -29.57
CA THR A 127 16.40 13.99 -28.21
C THR A 127 15.14 13.14 -28.23
N LEU A 128 14.95 12.28 -27.21
CA LEU A 128 13.70 11.55 -27.11
C LEU A 128 12.52 12.52 -26.88
N TRP A 129 12.76 13.63 -26.19
CA TRP A 129 11.76 14.68 -25.96
C TRP A 129 11.26 15.34 -27.24
N ASP A 130 12.08 15.41 -28.31
CA ASP A 130 11.66 15.96 -29.61
C ASP A 130 10.59 15.11 -30.30
N LYS A 131 10.41 13.86 -29.86
CA LYS A 131 9.38 12.95 -30.39
C LYS A 131 8.03 13.26 -29.76
N GLN A 132 7.02 13.62 -30.56
CA GLN A 132 5.68 13.97 -30.12
C GLN A 132 5.04 12.87 -29.25
N ALA A 133 5.21 11.60 -29.64
CA ALA A 133 4.66 10.47 -28.88
C ALA A 133 5.16 10.42 -27.43
N VAL A 134 6.46 10.72 -27.20
CA VAL A 134 7.05 10.78 -25.85
C VAL A 134 6.41 11.91 -25.03
N ARG A 135 6.30 13.09 -25.61
CA ARG A 135 5.66 14.24 -24.94
C ARG A 135 4.21 13.97 -24.59
N HIS A 136 3.44 13.39 -25.51
CA HIS A 136 2.03 13.08 -25.29
C HIS A 136 1.83 12.00 -24.21
N GLN A 137 2.70 10.98 -24.17
CA GLN A 137 2.66 9.94 -23.14
C GLN A 137 2.87 10.53 -21.75
N LEU A 138 3.92 11.32 -21.56
CA LEU A 138 4.21 11.96 -20.27
C LEU A 138 3.15 12.99 -19.87
N ALA A 139 2.67 13.81 -20.82
CA ALA A 139 1.61 14.78 -20.56
C ALA A 139 0.30 14.11 -20.12
N LYS A 140 -0.08 13.00 -20.77
CA LYS A 140 -1.26 12.20 -20.36
C LYS A 140 -1.10 11.68 -18.94
N ARG A 141 0.06 11.11 -18.58
CA ARG A 141 0.30 10.58 -17.23
C ARG A 141 0.29 11.69 -16.19
N LEU A 142 0.89 12.82 -16.47
CA LEU A 142 0.85 13.98 -15.58
C LEU A 142 -0.60 14.43 -15.32
N ALA A 143 -1.42 14.57 -16.36
CA ALA A 143 -2.82 14.96 -16.22
C ALA A 143 -3.63 13.97 -15.35
N GLN A 144 -3.38 12.66 -15.51
CA GLN A 144 -4.03 11.63 -14.69
C GLN A 144 -3.58 11.70 -13.22
N VAL A 145 -2.28 11.90 -12.97
CA VAL A 145 -1.73 12.06 -11.61
C VAL A 145 -2.34 13.28 -10.92
N GLU A 146 -2.45 14.42 -11.61
CA GLU A 146 -3.05 15.64 -11.05
C GLU A 146 -4.55 15.45 -10.73
N ALA A 147 -5.30 14.73 -11.57
CA ALA A 147 -6.70 14.43 -11.32
C ALA A 147 -6.89 13.57 -10.05
N VAL A 148 -6.06 12.53 -9.87
CA VAL A 148 -6.11 11.69 -8.65
C VAL A 148 -5.63 12.47 -7.43
N ARG A 149 -4.61 13.31 -7.57
CA ARG A 149 -4.11 14.20 -6.51
C ARG A 149 -5.21 15.15 -6.02
N ALA A 150 -5.97 15.77 -6.93
CA ALA A 150 -7.09 16.63 -6.58
C ALA A 150 -8.17 15.87 -5.78
N LEU A 151 -8.50 14.64 -6.17
CA LEU A 151 -9.42 13.78 -5.43
C LEU A 151 -8.90 13.45 -4.02
N ILE A 152 -7.60 13.18 -3.87
CA ILE A 152 -6.97 12.91 -2.57
C ILE A 152 -7.09 14.13 -1.65
N TYR A 153 -6.74 15.33 -2.12
CA TYR A 153 -6.83 16.55 -1.33
C TYR A 153 -8.26 16.87 -0.92
N GLN A 154 -9.21 16.76 -1.85
CA GLN A 154 -10.63 16.97 -1.56
C GLN A 154 -11.13 15.98 -0.50
N THR A 155 -10.78 14.69 -0.63
CA THR A 155 -11.22 13.65 0.31
C THR A 155 -10.57 13.86 1.69
N ALA A 156 -9.28 14.16 1.76
CA ALA A 156 -8.59 14.43 3.01
C ALA A 156 -9.16 15.66 3.72
N TRP A 157 -9.48 16.72 2.97
CA TRP A 157 -10.13 17.91 3.52
C TRP A 157 -11.51 17.61 4.12
N ARG A 158 -12.34 16.83 3.41
CA ARG A 158 -13.66 16.44 3.90
C ARG A 158 -13.58 15.49 5.09
N GLU A 159 -12.61 14.58 5.09
CA GLU A 159 -12.35 13.69 6.23
C GLU A 159 -11.99 14.48 7.49
N ALA A 160 -11.14 15.50 7.36
CA ALA A 160 -10.80 16.41 8.46
C ALA A 160 -12.01 17.20 9.00
N GLN A 161 -13.11 17.34 8.22
CA GLN A 161 -14.38 17.90 8.66
C GLN A 161 -15.30 16.84 9.32
N GLY A 162 -14.85 15.59 9.47
CA GLY A 162 -15.60 14.52 10.11
C GLY A 162 -16.56 13.75 9.20
N HIS A 163 -16.50 13.93 7.89
CA HIS A 163 -17.31 13.16 6.95
C HIS A 163 -16.85 11.70 6.86
N SER A 164 -17.80 10.79 6.70
CA SER A 164 -17.51 9.38 6.37
C SER A 164 -17.36 9.24 4.84
N LEU A 165 -16.18 8.85 4.37
CA LEU A 165 -15.80 8.90 2.95
C LEU A 165 -15.30 7.55 2.41
N VAL A 166 -15.95 6.45 2.84
CA VAL A 166 -15.54 5.08 2.47
C VAL A 166 -15.50 4.88 0.95
N GLN A 167 -16.44 5.45 0.22
CA GLN A 167 -16.52 5.34 -1.23
C GLN A 167 -15.37 6.10 -1.91
N GLU A 168 -15.16 7.36 -1.55
CA GLU A 168 -14.10 8.21 -2.10
C GLU A 168 -12.71 7.66 -1.79
N VAL A 169 -12.50 7.18 -0.57
CA VAL A 169 -11.24 6.54 -0.16
C VAL A 169 -10.98 5.26 -0.95
N SER A 170 -12.03 4.48 -1.24
CA SER A 170 -11.91 3.29 -2.09
C SER A 170 -11.60 3.66 -3.54
N MET A 171 -12.20 4.75 -4.07
CA MET A 171 -11.86 5.30 -5.39
C MET A 171 -10.39 5.73 -5.46
N ILE A 172 -9.90 6.47 -4.47
CA ILE A 172 -8.50 6.89 -4.39
C ILE A 172 -7.58 5.67 -4.46
N LYS A 173 -7.83 4.66 -3.62
CA LYS A 173 -6.96 3.49 -3.53
C LYS A 173 -6.96 2.66 -4.82
N ALA A 174 -8.12 2.48 -5.46
CA ALA A 174 -8.23 1.78 -6.73
C ALA A 174 -7.51 2.52 -7.87
N LEU A 175 -7.77 3.83 -8.00
CA LEU A 175 -7.18 4.66 -9.06
C LEU A 175 -5.67 4.83 -8.87
N ALA A 176 -5.23 5.21 -7.68
CA ALA A 176 -3.82 5.48 -7.40
C ALA A 176 -2.95 4.23 -7.56
N GLY A 177 -3.42 3.07 -7.04
CA GLY A 177 -2.69 1.81 -7.15
C GLY A 177 -2.51 1.33 -8.58
N THR A 178 -3.51 1.54 -9.44
CA THR A 178 -3.43 1.20 -10.86
C THR A 178 -2.54 2.20 -11.60
N LEU A 179 -2.79 3.50 -11.42
CA LEU A 179 -2.12 4.56 -12.15
C LEU A 179 -0.61 4.59 -11.87
N VAL A 180 -0.17 4.41 -10.62
CA VAL A 180 1.26 4.42 -10.31
C VAL A 180 2.00 3.31 -11.07
N ASN A 181 1.42 2.12 -11.19
CA ASN A 181 2.01 1.02 -11.95
C ASN A 181 2.10 1.33 -13.45
N GLU A 182 1.06 1.95 -14.02
CA GLU A 182 1.06 2.37 -15.41
C GLU A 182 2.11 3.47 -15.67
N VAL A 183 2.23 4.45 -14.76
CA VAL A 183 3.25 5.50 -14.85
C VAL A 183 4.65 4.89 -14.76
N MET A 184 4.89 3.97 -13.82
CA MET A 184 6.19 3.30 -13.69
C MET A 184 6.54 2.51 -14.95
N TYR A 185 5.58 1.78 -15.52
CA TYR A 185 5.79 1.04 -16.76
C TYR A 185 6.22 1.98 -17.91
N ASP A 186 5.48 3.07 -18.11
CA ASP A 186 5.76 4.03 -19.17
C ASP A 186 7.12 4.73 -18.98
N CYS A 187 7.40 5.20 -17.76
CA CYS A 187 8.64 5.90 -17.45
C CYS A 187 9.86 4.97 -17.54
N LEU A 188 9.75 3.74 -17.05
CA LEU A 188 10.80 2.73 -17.17
C LEU A 188 11.08 2.41 -18.64
N GLN A 189 10.03 2.25 -19.47
CA GLN A 189 10.16 2.00 -20.90
C GLN A 189 10.90 3.12 -21.61
N LEU A 190 10.65 4.39 -21.25
CA LEU A 190 11.35 5.54 -21.82
C LEU A 190 12.85 5.57 -21.49
N HIS A 191 13.27 4.97 -20.38
CA HIS A 191 14.69 4.81 -20.04
C HIS A 191 15.40 3.73 -20.87
N GLY A 192 14.65 2.88 -21.60
CA GLY A 192 15.20 1.78 -22.39
C GLY A 192 16.03 0.82 -21.54
N GLY A 193 17.21 0.41 -22.01
CA GLY A 193 18.09 -0.50 -21.27
C GLY A 193 18.48 0.02 -19.88
N MET A 194 18.59 1.33 -19.70
CA MET A 194 18.87 1.92 -18.38
C MET A 194 17.72 1.72 -17.38
N GLY A 195 16.48 1.59 -17.85
CA GLY A 195 15.35 1.25 -16.99
C GLY A 195 15.38 -0.18 -16.45
N PHE A 196 16.20 -1.06 -17.00
CA PHE A 196 16.33 -2.45 -16.58
C PHE A 196 17.51 -2.70 -15.63
N ILE A 197 18.33 -1.68 -15.38
CA ILE A 197 19.55 -1.78 -14.57
C ILE A 197 19.29 -1.27 -13.16
N ARG A 198 19.66 -2.05 -12.14
CA ARG A 198 19.42 -1.74 -10.71
C ARG A 198 20.08 -0.46 -10.20
N GLU A 199 21.05 0.07 -10.92
CA GLU A 199 21.71 1.35 -10.61
C GLU A 199 20.82 2.57 -10.83
N THR A 200 19.69 2.40 -11.55
CA THR A 200 18.76 3.50 -11.80
C THR A 200 17.62 3.52 -10.78
N ALA A 201 17.23 4.72 -10.39
CA ALA A 201 16.12 4.91 -9.43
C ALA A 201 14.80 4.38 -9.99
N ILE A 202 14.55 4.57 -11.30
CA ILE A 202 13.28 4.17 -11.93
C ILE A 202 13.06 2.65 -11.88
N GLU A 203 14.09 1.83 -11.98
CA GLU A 203 13.99 0.38 -11.87
C GLU A 203 13.47 -0.03 -10.48
N ARG A 204 14.10 0.51 -9.43
CA ARG A 204 13.68 0.27 -8.05
C ARG A 204 12.27 0.74 -7.80
N MET A 205 11.93 1.96 -8.23
CA MET A 205 10.60 2.54 -8.07
C MET A 205 9.52 1.68 -8.75
N ALA A 206 9.81 1.13 -9.92
CA ALA A 206 8.88 0.25 -10.63
C ALA A 206 8.60 -1.06 -9.86
N ARG A 207 9.61 -1.65 -9.21
CA ARG A 207 9.42 -2.81 -8.33
C ARG A 207 8.62 -2.45 -7.08
N ASP A 208 8.94 -1.33 -6.47
CA ASP A 208 8.32 -0.88 -5.22
C ASP A 208 6.85 -0.49 -5.44
N ALA A 209 6.52 0.14 -6.55
CA ALA A 209 5.16 0.57 -6.88
C ALA A 209 4.18 -0.62 -7.08
N ARG A 210 4.68 -1.82 -7.41
CA ARG A 210 3.80 -2.96 -7.71
C ARG A 210 2.85 -3.30 -6.55
N VAL A 211 3.29 -3.14 -5.31
CA VAL A 211 2.49 -3.44 -4.12
C VAL A 211 1.32 -2.47 -3.92
N GLN A 212 1.36 -1.27 -4.50
CA GLN A 212 0.34 -0.24 -4.33
C GLN A 212 -1.06 -0.65 -4.84
N ALA A 213 -1.13 -1.58 -5.80
CA ALA A 213 -2.40 -2.15 -6.26
C ALA A 213 -2.86 -3.38 -5.44
N ILE A 214 -2.05 -3.85 -4.48
CA ILE A 214 -2.26 -5.10 -3.72
C ILE A 214 -2.44 -4.81 -2.23
N GLY A 215 -1.48 -4.14 -1.62
CA GLY A 215 -1.44 -3.85 -0.17
C GLY A 215 -2.46 -2.79 0.25
N GLY A 216 -2.94 -2.86 1.48
CA GLY A 216 -3.94 -1.92 2.02
C GLY A 216 -5.35 -2.05 1.43
N GLY A 217 -5.59 -3.10 0.65
CA GLY A 217 -6.80 -3.41 -0.10
C GLY A 217 -6.52 -3.51 -1.60
N ALA A 218 -6.66 -4.72 -2.15
CA ALA A 218 -6.49 -4.96 -3.57
C ALA A 218 -7.49 -4.13 -4.40
N THR A 219 -7.10 -3.77 -5.61
CA THR A 219 -7.93 -2.95 -6.51
C THR A 219 -9.35 -3.51 -6.65
N GLU A 220 -9.50 -4.82 -6.80
CA GLU A 220 -10.78 -5.51 -6.95
C GLU A 220 -11.66 -5.37 -5.69
N VAL A 221 -11.05 -5.45 -4.50
CA VAL A 221 -11.77 -5.23 -3.23
C VAL A 221 -12.24 -3.79 -3.12
N MET A 222 -11.45 -2.82 -3.57
CA MET A 222 -11.83 -1.42 -3.57
C MET A 222 -12.97 -1.14 -4.56
N LEU A 223 -12.92 -1.74 -5.74
CA LEU A 223 -14.01 -1.63 -6.73
C LEU A 223 -15.32 -2.20 -6.20
N GLU A 224 -15.27 -3.34 -5.50
CA GLU A 224 -16.45 -3.91 -4.84
C GLU A 224 -16.99 -3.00 -3.73
N GLU A 225 -16.12 -2.34 -2.96
CA GLU A 225 -16.54 -1.37 -1.95
C GLU A 225 -17.19 -0.11 -2.56
N ILE A 226 -16.77 0.30 -3.76
CA ILE A 226 -17.41 1.37 -4.52
C ILE A 226 -18.79 0.91 -4.99
N ALA A 227 -18.87 -0.25 -5.63
CA ALA A 227 -20.09 -0.79 -6.20
C ALA A 227 -21.22 -0.97 -5.18
N LYS A 228 -20.89 -1.38 -3.95
CA LYS A 228 -21.86 -1.51 -2.84
C LYS A 228 -22.50 -0.18 -2.42
N ARG A 229 -21.93 0.96 -2.84
CA ARG A 229 -22.38 2.31 -2.46
C ARG A 229 -22.91 3.12 -3.63
N MET A 230 -22.97 2.55 -4.82
CA MET A 230 -23.63 3.12 -6.00
C MET A 230 -25.13 2.97 -5.90
#